data_994dd9168e3f901566abddddfa389143
#
_entry.id   994dd9168e3f901566abddddfa389143
#
_cell.length_a   1.000
_cell.length_b   1.000
_cell.length_c   1.000
_cell.angle_alpha   90.00
_cell.angle_beta   90.00
_cell.angle_gamma   90.00
#
_symmetry.space_group_name_H-M   'P 1'
#
loop_
_entity.id
_entity.type
_entity.pdbx_description
1 polymer ?
#
loop_
_entity_poly.entity_id
_entity_poly.type
_entity_poly.pdbx_seq_one_letter_code
_entity_poly.pdbx_strand_id
1 'polypeptide(L)'
;IELTSKLIALHFNHENKQSSAFESHCRDFCNELNINFESQNIKIAVSGEGFEAAARLKRMNILKSLPENSLIIQGHHSDDQIETVLFRIIRGTGLKGISGIPRVAKVGENKILRPFLKETKENILEFLSKNKINFVEDHTNNDISYSRNFLRKEIIPRIKDKWHSINENVSKLTEITKDQNSLYEHYLKDKIDDLKDDAGLTIEGLKKLDTFERSEVIRLWLDMELVTTPNHSQMKEIEKSFFQSRQDANPVIKFERSDRQRVGVILKKINKTLVMEKFDE
;
A
#
# COMPACT_ATOMS: atom_id res chain seq x y z
N ILE A 1 -0.20 -10.14 32.01
CA ILE A 1 1.19 -10.58 32.27
C ILE A 1 1.66 -11.60 31.21
N GLU A 2 0.82 -12.53 30.77
CA GLU A 2 1.22 -13.51 29.71
C GLU A 2 1.42 -12.92 28.30
N LEU A 3 0.82 -11.79 27.99
CA LEU A 3 0.92 -11.15 26.66
C LEU A 3 2.26 -10.44 26.45
N THR A 4 2.86 -9.85 27.48
CA THR A 4 4.09 -9.07 27.37
C THR A 4 5.30 -9.93 26.96
N SER A 5 5.36 -11.19 27.38
CA SER A 5 6.43 -12.11 27.01
C SER A 5 6.46 -12.52 25.53
N LYS A 6 5.34 -12.29 24.81
CA LYS A 6 5.19 -12.58 23.38
C LYS A 6 5.30 -11.33 22.49
N LEU A 7 5.43 -10.14 23.11
CA LEU A 7 5.54 -8.88 22.39
C LEU A 7 7.02 -8.58 22.13
N ILE A 8 7.28 -8.13 20.90
CA ILE A 8 8.58 -7.60 20.48
C ILE A 8 8.33 -6.22 19.87
N ALA A 9 8.97 -5.20 20.40
CA ALA A 9 8.98 -3.88 19.81
C ALA A 9 10.13 -3.82 18.78
N LEU A 10 9.78 -3.64 17.50
CA LEU A 10 10.75 -3.57 16.41
C LEU A 10 10.96 -2.12 16.00
N HIS A 11 12.15 -1.60 16.24
CA HIS A 11 12.56 -0.25 15.84
C HIS A 11 13.36 -0.29 14.53
N PHE A 12 13.10 0.69 13.65
CA PHE A 12 13.83 0.87 12.40
C PHE A 12 14.72 2.10 12.50
N ASN A 13 16.03 1.91 12.65
CA ASN A 13 17.01 2.96 12.74
C ASN A 13 17.51 3.37 11.35
N HIS A 14 17.37 4.64 10.99
CA HIS A 14 17.78 5.19 9.69
C HIS A 14 19.22 5.73 9.68
N GLU A 15 20.01 5.46 10.72
CA GLU A 15 21.41 5.88 10.87
C GLU A 15 21.64 7.41 10.71
N ASN A 16 20.66 8.22 11.05
CA ASN A 16 20.82 9.66 11.14
C ASN A 16 21.13 10.10 12.60
N LYS A 17 21.57 11.36 12.79
CA LYS A 17 21.98 11.86 14.10
C LYS A 17 20.89 11.78 15.19
N GLN A 18 19.62 11.74 14.80
CA GLN A 18 18.48 11.71 15.73
C GLN A 18 18.02 10.27 16.01
N SER A 19 18.34 9.33 15.11
CA SER A 19 17.90 7.94 15.22
C SER A 19 18.37 7.27 16.51
N SER A 20 19.56 7.60 17.01
CA SER A 20 20.08 7.04 18.26
C SER A 20 19.30 7.50 19.49
N ALA A 21 18.86 8.74 19.52
CA ALA A 21 18.04 9.27 20.61
C ALA A 21 16.64 8.63 20.63
N PHE A 22 16.03 8.45 19.45
CA PHE A 22 14.75 7.75 19.31
C PHE A 22 14.86 6.29 19.72
N GLU A 23 15.92 5.61 19.29
CA GLU A 23 16.16 4.23 19.67
C GLU A 23 16.32 4.08 21.18
N SER A 24 17.13 4.96 21.84
CA SER A 24 17.30 4.94 23.30
C SER A 24 15.96 5.11 24.00
N HIS A 25 15.18 6.14 23.63
CA HIS A 25 13.86 6.38 24.22
C HIS A 25 12.92 5.17 24.08
N CYS A 26 12.86 4.56 22.89
CA CYS A 26 12.04 3.36 22.67
C CYS A 26 12.51 2.18 23.50
N ARG A 27 13.81 1.98 23.62
CA ARG A 27 14.42 0.91 24.43
C ARG A 27 14.09 1.08 25.91
N ASP A 28 14.26 2.31 26.45
CA ASP A 28 14.00 2.62 27.85
C ASP A 28 12.52 2.40 28.18
N PHE A 29 11.63 2.87 27.31
CA PHE A 29 10.19 2.66 27.46
C PHE A 29 9.78 1.17 27.39
N CYS A 30 10.40 0.39 26.50
CA CYS A 30 10.17 -1.06 26.44
C CYS A 30 10.67 -1.78 27.70
N ASN A 31 11.81 -1.34 28.26
CA ASN A 31 12.33 -1.87 29.51
C ASN A 31 11.37 -1.61 30.68
N GLU A 32 10.80 -0.39 30.80
CA GLU A 32 9.81 -0.05 31.82
C GLU A 32 8.56 -0.95 31.73
N LEU A 33 8.16 -1.33 30.51
CA LEU A 33 6.99 -2.18 30.24
C LEU A 33 7.30 -3.68 30.25
N ASN A 34 8.57 -4.08 30.42
CA ASN A 34 9.05 -5.48 30.29
C ASN A 34 8.71 -6.07 28.91
N ILE A 35 8.89 -5.30 27.83
CA ILE A 35 8.70 -5.72 26.43
C ILE A 35 10.07 -5.90 25.79
N ASN A 36 10.26 -7.01 25.06
CA ASN A 36 11.48 -7.23 24.28
C ASN A 36 11.63 -6.16 23.19
N PHE A 37 12.84 -5.60 23.07
CA PHE A 37 13.14 -4.56 22.10
C PHE A 37 14.21 -5.03 21.11
N GLU A 38 13.93 -4.89 19.82
CA GLU A 38 14.85 -5.16 18.72
C GLU A 38 15.01 -3.90 17.85
N SER A 39 16.23 -3.62 17.40
CA SER A 39 16.51 -2.52 16.47
C SER A 39 17.12 -3.07 15.18
N GLN A 40 16.61 -2.58 14.04
CA GLN A 40 17.09 -2.92 12.71
C GLN A 40 17.59 -1.68 11.99
N ASN A 41 18.88 -1.70 11.57
CA ASN A 41 19.46 -0.61 10.81
C ASN A 41 19.02 -0.64 9.36
N ILE A 42 18.49 0.49 8.87
CA ILE A 42 18.07 0.64 7.47
C ILE A 42 18.94 1.70 6.79
N LYS A 43 19.96 1.26 6.05
CA LYS A 43 20.74 2.14 5.17
C LYS A 43 19.98 2.45 3.90
N ILE A 44 19.77 3.73 3.59
CA ILE A 44 19.08 4.19 2.40
C ILE A 44 20.02 5.11 1.63
N ALA A 45 20.33 4.71 0.39
CA ALA A 45 21.27 5.46 -0.47
C ALA A 45 20.61 6.60 -1.27
N VAL A 46 19.28 6.78 -1.13
CA VAL A 46 18.49 7.77 -1.90
C VAL A 46 18.10 8.93 -0.99
N SER A 47 18.13 10.16 -1.52
CA SER A 47 17.71 11.39 -0.83
C SER A 47 16.42 11.97 -1.43
N GLY A 48 15.78 12.93 -0.74
CA GLY A 48 14.56 13.58 -1.19
C GLY A 48 13.32 12.70 -1.13
N GLU A 49 12.33 12.95 -1.97
CA GLU A 49 11.04 12.19 -1.99
C GLU A 49 11.22 10.69 -2.21
N GLY A 50 12.29 10.26 -2.89
CA GLY A 50 12.64 8.85 -3.06
C GLY A 50 13.06 8.14 -1.78
N PHE A 51 13.53 8.88 -0.76
CA PHE A 51 13.95 8.32 0.54
C PHE A 51 12.80 7.61 1.25
N GLU A 52 11.63 8.25 1.36
CA GLU A 52 10.47 7.69 2.04
C GLU A 52 9.99 6.38 1.39
N ALA A 53 9.95 6.37 0.04
CA ALA A 53 9.57 5.18 -0.70
C ALA A 53 10.56 4.02 -0.51
N ALA A 54 11.87 4.32 -0.55
CA ALA A 54 12.93 3.33 -0.34
C ALA A 54 12.93 2.80 1.11
N ALA A 55 12.73 3.68 2.11
CA ALA A 55 12.60 3.31 3.51
C ALA A 55 11.40 2.39 3.74
N ARG A 56 10.26 2.75 3.15
CA ARG A 56 9.04 1.94 3.22
C ARG A 56 9.27 0.54 2.62
N LEU A 57 9.92 0.46 1.46
CA LEU A 57 10.21 -0.82 0.81
C LEU A 57 11.09 -1.72 1.68
N LYS A 58 12.18 -1.18 2.22
CA LYS A 58 13.06 -1.93 3.12
C LYS A 58 12.33 -2.42 4.38
N ARG A 59 11.55 -1.54 5.03
CA ARG A 59 10.70 -1.93 6.17
C ARG A 59 9.75 -3.08 5.80
N MET A 60 9.07 -2.99 4.65
CA MET A 60 8.16 -4.05 4.19
C MET A 60 8.88 -5.38 3.96
N ASN A 61 10.11 -5.37 3.43
CA ASN A 61 10.90 -6.59 3.25
C ASN A 61 11.27 -7.23 4.59
N ILE A 62 11.68 -6.43 5.58
CA ILE A 62 11.95 -6.92 6.94
C ILE A 62 10.66 -7.50 7.55
N LEU A 63 9.52 -6.81 7.43
CA LEU A 63 8.25 -7.32 7.94
C LEU A 63 7.78 -8.62 7.27
N LYS A 64 8.16 -8.86 6.01
CA LYS A 64 7.91 -10.12 5.31
C LYS A 64 8.78 -11.27 5.82
N SER A 65 10.00 -10.98 6.27
CA SER A 65 10.94 -11.99 6.78
C SER A 65 10.77 -12.33 8.26
N LEU A 66 9.83 -11.68 8.95
CA LEU A 66 9.47 -12.07 10.31
C LEU A 66 8.88 -13.50 10.35
N PRO A 67 8.92 -14.19 11.49
CA PRO A 67 8.32 -15.52 11.62
C PRO A 67 6.89 -15.55 11.07
N GLU A 68 6.53 -16.62 10.39
CA GLU A 68 5.22 -16.82 9.80
C GLU A 68 4.10 -16.70 10.86
N ASN A 69 2.95 -16.17 10.42
CA ASN A 69 1.78 -15.90 11.28
C ASN A 69 2.01 -14.85 12.37
N SER A 70 3.05 -14.01 12.25
CA SER A 70 3.24 -12.87 13.14
C SER A 70 2.13 -11.84 12.97
N LEU A 71 1.65 -11.28 14.09
CA LEU A 71 0.76 -10.13 14.09
C LEU A 71 1.58 -8.85 14.33
N ILE A 72 1.67 -8.02 13.30
CA ILE A 72 2.41 -6.76 13.31
C ILE A 72 1.45 -5.63 13.67
N ILE A 73 1.73 -4.89 14.73
CA ILE A 73 0.93 -3.75 15.15
C ILE A 73 1.60 -2.46 14.68
N GLN A 74 0.83 -1.58 14.03
CA GLN A 74 1.30 -0.27 13.56
C GLN A 74 0.41 0.85 14.11
N GLY A 75 1.02 1.96 14.55
CA GLY A 75 0.36 3.09 15.19
C GLY A 75 -0.26 4.12 14.24
N HIS A 76 -0.68 3.73 13.02
CA HIS A 76 -1.39 4.66 12.13
C HIS A 76 -2.74 5.08 12.74
N HIS A 77 -3.08 6.37 12.59
CA HIS A 77 -4.28 6.98 13.14
C HIS A 77 -5.14 7.67 12.06
N SER A 78 -6.28 8.29 12.43
CA SER A 78 -7.22 8.84 11.46
C SER A 78 -6.66 10.00 10.65
N ASP A 79 -5.72 10.77 11.20
CA ASP A 79 -5.05 11.84 10.45
C ASP A 79 -4.14 11.30 9.34
N ASP A 80 -3.49 10.15 9.56
CA ASP A 80 -2.73 9.46 8.50
C ASP A 80 -3.66 8.99 7.37
N GLN A 81 -4.92 8.67 7.70
CA GLN A 81 -5.93 8.32 6.73
C GLN A 81 -6.27 9.51 5.83
N ILE A 82 -6.55 10.68 6.44
CA ILE A 82 -6.81 11.92 5.68
C ILE A 82 -5.62 12.25 4.78
N GLU A 83 -4.41 12.25 5.34
CA GLU A 83 -3.17 12.52 4.60
C GLU A 83 -3.04 11.58 3.40
N THR A 84 -3.22 10.29 3.62
CA THR A 84 -3.07 9.28 2.57
C THR A 84 -4.12 9.42 1.47
N VAL A 85 -5.37 9.67 1.81
CA VAL A 85 -6.46 9.83 0.85
C VAL A 85 -6.25 11.10 0.02
N LEU A 86 -5.97 12.24 0.66
CA LEU A 86 -5.69 13.51 -0.03
C LEU A 86 -4.47 13.40 -0.95
N PHE A 87 -3.38 12.84 -0.45
CA PHE A 87 -2.16 12.65 -1.23
C PHE A 87 -2.40 11.81 -2.49
N ARG A 88 -3.20 10.74 -2.37
CA ARG A 88 -3.54 9.87 -3.49
C ARG A 88 -4.48 10.57 -4.49
N ILE A 89 -5.46 11.35 -4.02
CA ILE A 89 -6.36 12.13 -4.88
C ILE A 89 -5.55 13.14 -5.71
N ILE A 90 -4.63 13.88 -5.09
CA ILE A 90 -3.78 14.87 -5.78
C ILE A 90 -2.91 14.22 -6.86
N ARG A 91 -2.47 12.99 -6.65
CA ARG A 91 -1.66 12.22 -7.61
C ARG A 91 -2.46 11.46 -8.67
N GLY A 92 -3.78 11.54 -8.63
CA GLY A 92 -4.67 10.80 -9.52
C GLY A 92 -4.75 9.32 -9.13
N THR A 93 -5.81 8.94 -8.46
CA THR A 93 -6.02 7.56 -8.02
C THR A 93 -7.40 7.06 -8.39
N GLY A 94 -7.54 5.74 -8.57
CA GLY A 94 -8.83 5.06 -8.66
C GLY A 94 -9.40 4.72 -7.27
N LEU A 95 -10.54 4.02 -7.27
CA LEU A 95 -11.26 3.63 -6.05
C LEU A 95 -10.37 2.87 -5.05
N LYS A 96 -9.51 1.96 -5.52
CA LYS A 96 -8.56 1.22 -4.67
C LYS A 96 -7.63 2.14 -3.86
N GLY A 97 -7.23 3.28 -4.43
CA GLY A 97 -6.43 4.26 -3.71
C GLY A 97 -7.25 5.08 -2.70
N ILE A 98 -8.50 5.42 -3.01
CA ILE A 98 -9.39 6.16 -2.11
C ILE A 98 -9.76 5.34 -0.87
N SER A 99 -9.75 4.02 -0.93
CA SER A 99 -9.96 3.16 0.25
C SER A 99 -8.89 3.32 1.36
N GLY A 100 -7.89 4.17 1.13
CA GLY A 100 -6.93 4.64 2.16
C GLY A 100 -6.03 3.54 2.72
N ILE A 101 -5.73 3.65 4.01
CA ILE A 101 -4.92 2.69 4.75
C ILE A 101 -5.85 1.59 5.31
N PRO A 102 -5.66 0.32 4.99
CA PRO A 102 -6.52 -0.74 5.54
C PRO A 102 -6.20 -0.99 7.02
N ARG A 103 -7.26 -1.24 7.83
CA ARG A 103 -7.11 -1.60 9.24
C ARG A 103 -6.33 -2.90 9.41
N VAL A 104 -6.58 -3.87 8.55
CA VAL A 104 -5.86 -5.14 8.47
C VAL A 104 -5.27 -5.28 7.08
N ALA A 105 -4.02 -5.70 6.97
CA ALA A 105 -3.35 -5.97 5.70
C ALA A 105 -2.49 -7.23 5.81
N LYS A 106 -2.24 -7.91 4.69
CA LYS A 106 -1.24 -8.98 4.60
C LYS A 106 0.14 -8.41 4.23
N VAL A 107 1.19 -9.05 4.74
CA VAL A 107 2.56 -8.82 4.35
C VAL A 107 3.32 -10.16 4.39
N GLY A 108 3.50 -10.80 3.23
CA GLY A 108 3.88 -12.22 3.18
C GLY A 108 2.82 -13.08 3.88
N GLU A 109 3.26 -13.98 4.75
CA GLU A 109 2.36 -14.81 5.58
C GLU A 109 1.92 -14.10 6.87
N ASN A 110 2.39 -12.89 7.10
CA ASN A 110 2.11 -12.12 8.30
C ASN A 110 0.92 -11.17 8.12
N LYS A 111 0.34 -10.70 9.23
CA LYS A 111 -0.76 -9.74 9.25
C LYS A 111 -0.34 -8.44 9.93
N ILE A 112 -0.70 -7.31 9.32
CA ILE A 112 -0.57 -5.99 9.93
C ILE A 112 -1.92 -5.56 10.47
N LEU A 113 -1.97 -5.13 11.74
CA LEU A 113 -3.13 -4.53 12.38
C LEU A 113 -2.82 -3.08 12.76
N ARG A 114 -3.78 -2.18 12.53
CA ARG A 114 -3.70 -0.76 12.89
C ARG A 114 -4.85 -0.41 13.82
N PRO A 115 -4.68 -0.61 15.14
CA PRO A 115 -5.77 -0.45 16.10
C PRO A 115 -6.25 1.01 16.21
N PHE A 116 -5.36 1.99 16.06
CA PHE A 116 -5.65 3.42 16.23
C PHE A 116 -6.20 4.12 14.98
N LEU A 117 -6.50 3.38 13.91
CA LEU A 117 -6.89 3.98 12.62
C LEU A 117 -8.19 4.81 12.69
N LYS A 118 -9.01 4.62 13.73
CA LYS A 118 -10.22 5.40 14.01
C LYS A 118 -10.01 6.53 15.03
N GLU A 119 -8.87 6.54 15.70
CA GLU A 119 -8.53 7.56 16.69
C GLU A 119 -7.88 8.78 16.04
N THR A 120 -8.14 9.97 16.56
CA THR A 120 -7.44 11.19 16.13
C THR A 120 -6.08 11.31 16.82
N LYS A 121 -5.16 12.06 16.21
CA LYS A 121 -3.88 12.39 16.86
C LYS A 121 -4.10 13.10 18.19
N GLU A 122 -5.09 13.98 18.25
CA GLU A 122 -5.47 14.73 19.45
C GLU A 122 -5.86 13.78 20.60
N ASN A 123 -6.72 12.78 20.34
CA ASN A 123 -7.12 11.78 21.33
C ASN A 123 -5.92 10.98 21.87
N ILE A 124 -4.99 10.63 20.98
CA ILE A 124 -3.77 9.91 21.37
C ILE A 124 -2.88 10.79 22.26
N LEU A 125 -2.67 12.05 21.90
CA LEU A 125 -1.88 12.99 22.70
C LEU A 125 -2.52 13.28 24.06
N GLU A 126 -3.85 13.40 24.11
CA GLU A 126 -4.59 13.56 25.38
C GLU A 126 -4.40 12.33 26.29
N PHE A 127 -4.49 11.13 25.73
CA PHE A 127 -4.23 9.88 26.46
C PHE A 127 -2.80 9.84 27.03
N LEU A 128 -1.79 10.17 26.21
CA LEU A 128 -0.39 10.22 26.64
C LEU A 128 -0.18 11.23 27.80
N SER A 129 -0.76 12.43 27.66
CA SER A 129 -0.69 13.47 28.69
C SER A 129 -1.35 13.04 29.99
N LYS A 130 -2.58 12.49 29.95
CA LYS A 130 -3.29 12.00 31.13
C LYS A 130 -2.53 10.90 31.89
N ASN A 131 -1.83 10.06 31.16
CA ASN A 131 -1.06 8.94 31.73
C ASN A 131 0.41 9.30 31.99
N LYS A 132 0.82 10.55 31.76
CA LYS A 132 2.20 11.04 31.93
C LYS A 132 3.23 10.22 31.15
N ILE A 133 2.84 9.76 29.95
CA ILE A 133 3.70 9.00 29.04
C ILE A 133 4.48 9.99 28.18
N ASN A 134 5.80 9.98 28.28
CA ASN A 134 6.67 10.79 27.46
C ASN A 134 6.78 10.24 26.05
N PHE A 135 6.88 11.13 25.07
CA PHE A 135 7.10 10.78 23.68
C PHE A 135 8.13 11.71 23.03
N VAL A 136 8.71 11.27 21.93
CA VAL A 136 9.72 12.05 21.19
C VAL A 136 9.13 12.50 19.87
N GLU A 137 9.33 13.78 19.53
CA GLU A 137 8.93 14.33 18.24
C GLU A 137 10.08 14.28 17.24
N ASP A 138 9.80 13.78 16.05
CA ASP A 138 10.73 13.79 14.93
C ASP A 138 10.70 15.14 14.21
N HIS A 139 11.76 15.93 14.37
CA HIS A 139 11.89 17.25 13.74
C HIS A 139 11.93 17.20 12.20
N THR A 140 12.24 16.05 11.59
CA THR A 140 12.18 15.91 10.12
C THR A 140 10.76 16.04 9.58
N ASN A 141 9.74 15.81 10.42
CA ASN A 141 8.34 16.09 10.10
C ASN A 141 8.05 17.58 9.91
N ASN A 142 9.01 18.46 10.22
CA ASN A 142 8.85 19.93 10.08
C ASN A 142 9.22 20.44 8.69
N ASP A 143 9.90 19.66 7.88
CA ASP A 143 10.31 20.04 6.54
C ASP A 143 9.14 19.95 5.55
N ILE A 144 8.54 21.09 5.21
CA ILE A 144 7.42 21.22 4.28
C ILE A 144 7.81 21.03 2.80
N SER A 145 9.09 20.87 2.47
CA SER A 145 9.52 20.51 1.11
C SER A 145 9.03 19.12 0.72
N TYR A 146 8.75 18.26 1.68
CA TYR A 146 8.12 16.98 1.46
C TYR A 146 6.60 17.14 1.32
N SER A 147 6.04 16.64 0.22
CA SER A 147 4.61 16.78 -0.10
C SER A 147 3.67 16.32 1.02
N ARG A 148 4.02 15.26 1.74
CA ARG A 148 3.21 14.77 2.88
C ARG A 148 3.29 15.70 4.09
N ASN A 149 4.48 16.22 4.40
CA ASN A 149 4.63 17.17 5.49
C ASN A 149 3.88 18.47 5.19
N PHE A 150 3.90 18.93 3.92
CA PHE A 150 3.10 20.07 3.47
C PHE A 150 1.60 19.84 3.69
N LEU A 151 1.07 18.69 3.28
CA LEU A 151 -0.34 18.35 3.54
C LEU A 151 -0.66 18.36 5.04
N ARG A 152 0.17 17.70 5.84
CA ARG A 152 0.00 17.57 7.30
C ARG A 152 0.00 18.90 8.04
N LYS A 153 0.85 19.84 7.61
CA LYS A 153 1.07 21.09 8.33
C LYS A 153 0.28 22.27 7.80
N GLU A 154 0.12 22.36 6.48
CA GLU A 154 -0.48 23.53 5.85
C GLU A 154 -1.93 23.30 5.40
N ILE A 155 -2.26 22.11 4.94
CA ILE A 155 -3.56 21.85 4.29
C ILE A 155 -4.55 21.23 5.27
N ILE A 156 -4.19 20.14 5.93
CA ILE A 156 -5.09 19.36 6.79
C ILE A 156 -5.59 20.19 7.97
N PRO A 157 -4.77 21.01 8.67
CA PRO A 157 -5.27 21.85 9.75
C PRO A 157 -6.35 22.83 9.29
N ARG A 158 -6.15 23.50 8.15
CA ARG A 158 -7.14 24.43 7.58
C ARG A 158 -8.44 23.76 7.19
N ILE A 159 -8.35 22.50 6.73
CA ILE A 159 -9.56 21.69 6.44
C ILE A 159 -10.29 21.36 7.75
N LYS A 160 -9.56 20.91 8.79
CA LYS A 160 -10.12 20.58 10.09
C LYS A 160 -10.78 21.77 10.78
N ASP A 161 -10.17 22.94 10.71
CA ASP A 161 -10.72 24.19 11.27
C ASP A 161 -12.08 24.54 10.67
N LYS A 162 -12.26 24.28 9.39
CA LYS A 162 -13.52 24.58 8.69
C LYS A 162 -14.53 23.42 8.74
N TRP A 163 -14.03 22.19 8.71
CA TRP A 163 -14.86 20.96 8.69
C TRP A 163 -14.42 19.99 9.78
N HIS A 164 -14.93 20.20 10.97
CA HIS A 164 -14.55 19.43 12.17
C HIS A 164 -14.77 17.93 12.04
N SER A 165 -15.75 17.50 11.22
CA SER A 165 -16.09 16.08 10.98
C SER A 165 -15.22 15.43 9.91
N ILE A 166 -14.14 16.05 9.41
CA ILE A 166 -13.38 15.54 8.26
C ILE A 166 -12.79 14.15 8.54
N ASN A 167 -12.31 13.90 9.78
CA ASN A 167 -11.77 12.59 10.17
C ASN A 167 -12.81 11.48 10.02
N GLU A 168 -14.02 11.71 10.52
CA GLU A 168 -15.15 10.79 10.43
C GLU A 168 -15.62 10.59 8.99
N ASN A 169 -15.72 11.68 8.23
CA ASN A 169 -16.17 11.66 6.84
C ASN A 169 -15.16 10.89 5.96
N VAL A 170 -13.86 11.10 6.13
CA VAL A 170 -12.84 10.35 5.39
C VAL A 170 -12.81 8.88 5.83
N SER A 171 -12.95 8.60 7.13
CA SER A 171 -13.05 7.22 7.61
C SER A 171 -14.24 6.49 6.98
N LYS A 172 -15.41 7.12 6.98
CA LYS A 172 -16.62 6.57 6.34
C LYS A 172 -16.44 6.37 4.84
N LEU A 173 -15.87 7.36 4.13
CA LEU A 173 -15.57 7.24 2.70
C LEU A 173 -14.66 6.04 2.43
N THR A 174 -13.59 5.87 3.21
CA THR A 174 -12.65 4.76 3.01
C THR A 174 -13.30 3.39 3.29
N GLU A 175 -14.18 3.29 4.29
CA GLU A 175 -14.94 2.06 4.57
C GLU A 175 -15.87 1.72 3.40
N ILE A 176 -16.70 2.67 2.95
CA ILE A 176 -17.63 2.48 1.81
C ILE A 176 -16.84 2.06 0.55
N THR A 177 -15.79 2.78 0.24
CA THR A 177 -14.97 2.50 -0.96
C THR A 177 -14.29 1.13 -0.87
N LYS A 178 -13.86 0.71 0.32
CA LYS A 178 -13.30 -0.63 0.54
C LYS A 178 -14.32 -1.72 0.26
N ASP A 179 -15.55 -1.57 0.77
CA ASP A 179 -16.62 -2.56 0.58
C ASP A 179 -17.01 -2.65 -0.90
N GLN A 180 -17.13 -1.49 -1.59
CA GLN A 180 -17.34 -1.44 -3.03
C GLN A 180 -16.23 -2.11 -3.82
N ASN A 181 -14.96 -1.85 -3.47
CA ASN A 181 -13.82 -2.52 -4.11
C ASN A 181 -13.83 -4.03 -3.88
N SER A 182 -14.21 -4.50 -2.69
CA SER A 182 -14.29 -5.93 -2.40
C SER A 182 -15.37 -6.61 -3.25
N LEU A 183 -16.54 -5.98 -3.41
CA LEU A 183 -17.61 -6.48 -4.28
C LEU A 183 -17.15 -6.51 -5.74
N TYR A 184 -16.49 -5.43 -6.19
CA TYR A 184 -15.98 -5.32 -7.55
C TYR A 184 -14.89 -6.36 -7.86
N GLU A 185 -13.95 -6.56 -6.92
CA GLU A 185 -12.91 -7.59 -7.07
C GLU A 185 -13.52 -9.01 -7.10
N HIS A 186 -14.59 -9.28 -6.34
CA HIS A 186 -15.29 -10.56 -6.38
C HIS A 186 -15.93 -10.78 -7.76
N TYR A 187 -16.67 -9.80 -8.26
CA TYR A 187 -17.26 -9.85 -9.61
C TYR A 187 -16.21 -10.10 -10.70
N LEU A 188 -15.09 -9.39 -10.65
CA LEU A 188 -14.02 -9.57 -11.64
C LEU A 188 -13.32 -10.94 -11.54
N LYS A 189 -13.20 -11.50 -10.33
CA LYS A 189 -12.66 -12.86 -10.14
C LYS A 189 -13.54 -13.92 -10.79
N ASP A 190 -14.85 -13.84 -10.58
CA ASP A 190 -15.80 -14.74 -11.24
C ASP A 190 -15.66 -14.64 -12.77
N LYS A 191 -15.49 -13.42 -13.31
CA LYS A 191 -15.23 -13.22 -14.74
C LYS A 191 -13.90 -13.82 -15.19
N ILE A 192 -12.84 -13.69 -14.38
CA ILE A 192 -11.53 -14.30 -14.69
C ILE A 192 -11.67 -15.82 -14.74
N ASP A 193 -12.35 -16.42 -13.77
CA ASP A 193 -12.54 -17.88 -13.71
C ASP A 193 -13.34 -18.39 -14.90
N ASP A 194 -14.37 -17.66 -15.35
CA ASP A 194 -15.17 -17.98 -16.56
C ASP A 194 -14.36 -17.87 -17.86
N LEU A 195 -13.35 -16.99 -17.90
CA LEU A 195 -12.56 -16.70 -19.10
C LEU A 195 -11.22 -17.43 -19.15
N LYS A 196 -10.80 -18.04 -18.04
CA LYS A 196 -9.50 -18.70 -17.90
C LYS A 196 -9.52 -20.07 -18.55
N ASP A 197 -8.47 -20.37 -19.32
CA ASP A 197 -8.09 -21.70 -19.74
C ASP A 197 -6.74 -22.12 -19.11
N ASP A 198 -6.20 -23.27 -19.48
CA ASP A 198 -4.93 -23.77 -18.93
C ASP A 198 -3.73 -22.85 -19.20
N ALA A 199 -3.80 -21.99 -20.20
CA ALA A 199 -2.70 -21.12 -20.63
C ALA A 199 -2.87 -19.65 -20.21
N GLY A 200 -4.10 -19.16 -19.99
CA GLY A 200 -4.35 -17.77 -19.67
C GLY A 200 -5.81 -17.36 -19.82
N LEU A 201 -6.08 -16.20 -20.44
CA LEU A 201 -7.44 -15.70 -20.67
C LEU A 201 -7.83 -15.82 -22.15
N THR A 202 -9.00 -16.38 -22.45
CA THR A 202 -9.47 -16.55 -23.83
C THR A 202 -9.77 -15.23 -24.51
N ILE A 203 -9.18 -14.97 -25.68
CA ILE A 203 -9.39 -13.72 -26.45
C ILE A 203 -10.87 -13.57 -26.87
N GLU A 204 -11.52 -14.69 -27.23
CA GLU A 204 -12.93 -14.67 -27.61
C GLU A 204 -13.83 -14.26 -26.45
N GLY A 205 -13.58 -14.78 -25.26
CA GLY A 205 -14.30 -14.39 -24.06
C GLY A 205 -14.05 -12.94 -23.68
N LEU A 206 -12.79 -12.49 -23.71
CA LEU A 206 -12.43 -11.10 -23.47
C LEU A 206 -13.10 -10.13 -24.46
N LYS A 207 -13.29 -10.51 -25.72
CA LYS A 207 -13.98 -9.70 -26.74
C LYS A 207 -15.47 -9.52 -26.47
N LYS A 208 -16.11 -10.38 -25.69
CA LYS A 208 -17.52 -10.25 -25.30
C LYS A 208 -17.74 -9.19 -24.21
N LEU A 209 -16.69 -8.84 -23.48
CA LEU A 209 -16.71 -7.78 -22.48
C LEU A 209 -16.60 -6.41 -23.15
N ASP A 210 -17.18 -5.37 -22.53
CA ASP A 210 -16.87 -4.00 -22.95
C ASP A 210 -15.40 -3.65 -22.66
N THR A 211 -14.93 -2.55 -23.24
CA THR A 211 -13.52 -2.13 -23.16
C THR A 211 -13.09 -1.85 -21.71
N PHE A 212 -13.96 -1.28 -20.89
CA PHE A 212 -13.64 -0.97 -19.49
C PHE A 212 -13.57 -2.27 -18.65
N GLU A 213 -14.59 -3.12 -18.73
CA GLU A 213 -14.64 -4.40 -18.02
C GLU A 213 -13.44 -5.29 -18.41
N ARG A 214 -13.13 -5.40 -19.70
CA ARG A 214 -11.97 -6.13 -20.22
C ARG A 214 -10.66 -5.61 -19.62
N SER A 215 -10.49 -4.30 -19.56
CA SER A 215 -9.30 -3.68 -19.00
C SER A 215 -9.12 -4.02 -17.52
N GLU A 216 -10.20 -4.00 -16.76
CA GLU A 216 -10.15 -4.29 -15.33
C GLU A 216 -9.96 -5.79 -15.05
N VAL A 217 -10.55 -6.68 -15.85
CA VAL A 217 -10.30 -8.14 -15.82
C VAL A 217 -8.81 -8.42 -16.04
N ILE A 218 -8.21 -7.85 -17.10
CA ILE A 218 -6.79 -8.05 -17.39
C ILE A 218 -5.91 -7.51 -16.26
N ARG A 219 -6.21 -6.32 -15.73
CA ARG A 219 -5.45 -5.73 -14.62
C ARG A 219 -5.52 -6.58 -13.37
N LEU A 220 -6.72 -7.04 -12.99
CA LEU A 220 -6.88 -7.88 -11.81
C LEU A 220 -6.19 -9.24 -11.98
N TRP A 221 -6.31 -9.85 -13.15
CA TRP A 221 -5.60 -11.09 -13.46
C TRP A 221 -4.09 -10.97 -13.29
N LEU A 222 -3.48 -9.91 -13.82
CA LEU A 222 -2.06 -9.63 -13.65
C LEU A 222 -1.70 -9.30 -12.18
N ASP A 223 -2.56 -8.57 -11.47
CA ASP A 223 -2.38 -8.27 -10.04
C ASP A 223 -2.36 -9.54 -9.17
N MET A 224 -3.26 -10.49 -9.45
CA MET A 224 -3.32 -11.79 -8.76
C MET A 224 -2.05 -12.62 -8.96
N GLU A 225 -1.41 -12.48 -10.11
CA GLU A 225 -0.16 -13.18 -10.44
C GLU A 225 1.10 -12.45 -9.96
N LEU A 226 0.94 -11.34 -9.23
CA LEU A 226 2.02 -10.53 -8.66
C LEU A 226 2.99 -9.94 -9.70
N VAL A 227 2.51 -9.70 -10.92
CA VAL A 227 3.26 -9.05 -11.98
C VAL A 227 2.90 -7.58 -12.10
N THR A 228 3.71 -6.83 -12.86
CA THR A 228 3.45 -5.41 -13.14
C THR A 228 2.10 -5.23 -13.82
N THR A 229 1.23 -4.40 -13.24
CA THR A 229 -0.06 -4.07 -13.81
C THR A 229 0.05 -2.87 -14.76
N PRO A 230 -0.55 -2.94 -15.97
CA PRO A 230 -0.44 -1.88 -16.95
C PRO A 230 -1.16 -0.60 -16.49
N ASN A 231 -0.54 0.55 -16.78
CA ASN A 231 -1.16 1.86 -16.62
C ASN A 231 -2.18 2.15 -17.74
N HIS A 232 -2.80 3.33 -17.71
CA HIS A 232 -3.84 3.68 -18.68
C HIS A 232 -3.35 3.68 -20.14
N SER A 233 -2.14 4.20 -20.42
CA SER A 233 -1.56 4.21 -21.77
C SER A 233 -1.23 2.81 -22.24
N GLN A 234 -0.67 1.98 -21.38
CA GLN A 234 -0.35 0.59 -21.67
C GLN A 234 -1.62 -0.25 -21.89
N MET A 235 -2.72 0.01 -21.16
CA MET A 235 -4.00 -0.63 -21.44
C MET A 235 -4.57 -0.27 -22.82
N LYS A 236 -4.40 0.99 -23.28
CA LYS A 236 -4.77 1.38 -24.65
C LYS A 236 -3.94 0.64 -25.71
N GLU A 237 -2.66 0.40 -25.42
CA GLU A 237 -1.78 -0.39 -26.29
C GLU A 237 -2.22 -1.86 -26.35
N ILE A 238 -2.57 -2.47 -25.20
CA ILE A 238 -3.13 -3.83 -25.14
C ILE A 238 -4.41 -3.89 -25.98
N GLU A 239 -5.35 -2.95 -25.77
CA GLU A 239 -6.62 -2.92 -26.49
C GLU A 239 -6.40 -2.85 -28.02
N LYS A 240 -5.52 -1.97 -28.48
CA LYS A 240 -5.19 -1.84 -29.90
C LYS A 240 -4.54 -3.11 -30.47
N SER A 241 -3.57 -3.67 -29.74
CA SER A 241 -2.73 -4.76 -30.25
C SER A 241 -3.41 -6.12 -30.22
N PHE A 242 -4.19 -6.42 -29.16
CA PHE A 242 -4.79 -7.75 -28.99
C PHE A 242 -6.24 -7.83 -29.46
N PHE A 243 -6.98 -6.73 -29.46
CA PHE A 243 -8.43 -6.74 -29.71
C PHE A 243 -8.86 -6.01 -30.97
N GLN A 244 -8.07 -5.03 -31.46
CA GLN A 244 -8.37 -4.26 -32.68
C GLN A 244 -7.45 -4.62 -33.87
N SER A 245 -6.43 -5.43 -33.66
CA SER A 245 -5.55 -5.92 -34.72
C SER A 245 -6.20 -7.02 -35.58
N ARG A 246 -5.57 -7.37 -36.71
CA ARG A 246 -6.00 -8.49 -37.56
C ARG A 246 -5.96 -9.80 -36.79
N GLN A 247 -6.82 -10.74 -37.16
CA GLN A 247 -6.96 -12.03 -36.45
C GLN A 247 -5.69 -12.88 -36.45
N ASP A 248 -4.88 -12.77 -37.50
CA ASP A 248 -3.60 -13.47 -37.68
C ASP A 248 -2.42 -12.80 -36.97
N ALA A 249 -2.61 -11.59 -36.41
CA ALA A 249 -1.57 -10.92 -35.66
C ALA A 249 -1.26 -11.66 -34.36
N ASN A 250 0.03 -11.82 -34.08
CA ASN A 250 0.55 -12.37 -32.82
C ASN A 250 1.27 -11.25 -32.04
N PRO A 251 0.52 -10.34 -31.41
CA PRO A 251 1.12 -9.24 -30.67
C PRO A 251 1.90 -9.74 -29.46
N VAL A 252 2.99 -9.06 -29.16
CA VAL A 252 3.79 -9.23 -27.95
C VAL A 252 4.00 -7.86 -27.33
N ILE A 253 3.63 -7.70 -26.07
CA ILE A 253 3.84 -6.46 -25.32
C ILE A 253 4.61 -6.80 -24.06
N LYS A 254 5.68 -6.04 -23.80
CA LYS A 254 6.52 -6.17 -22.61
C LYS A 254 6.30 -4.99 -21.69
N PHE A 255 6.04 -5.25 -20.40
CA PHE A 255 6.03 -4.24 -19.35
C PHE A 255 7.14 -4.56 -18.38
N GLU A 256 8.07 -3.62 -18.26
CA GLU A 256 9.15 -3.70 -17.30
C GLU A 256 8.62 -3.50 -15.88
N ARG A 257 9.44 -3.86 -14.93
CA ARG A 257 9.18 -3.71 -13.51
C ARG A 257 8.84 -2.26 -13.16
N SER A 258 7.64 -2.01 -12.67
CA SER A 258 7.20 -0.66 -12.27
C SER A 258 7.57 -0.31 -10.84
N ASP A 259 7.76 -1.32 -10.00
CA ASP A 259 8.23 -1.20 -8.63
C ASP A 259 9.10 -2.42 -8.27
N ARG A 260 9.87 -2.29 -7.18
CA ARG A 260 10.78 -3.37 -6.74
C ARG A 260 10.05 -4.56 -6.08
N GLN A 261 8.73 -4.59 -6.09
CA GLN A 261 7.92 -5.66 -5.47
C GLN A 261 7.28 -6.60 -6.48
N ARG A 262 7.22 -6.20 -7.76
CA ARG A 262 6.58 -6.97 -8.83
C ARG A 262 7.56 -7.25 -9.95
N VAL A 263 7.46 -8.44 -10.51
CA VAL A 263 8.27 -8.84 -11.67
C VAL A 263 7.69 -8.25 -12.96
N GLY A 264 8.51 -8.12 -13.99
CA GLY A 264 8.06 -7.71 -15.32
C GLY A 264 7.16 -8.78 -15.95
N VAL A 265 6.37 -8.38 -16.94
CA VAL A 265 5.44 -9.28 -17.64
C VAL A 265 5.53 -9.07 -19.15
N ILE A 266 5.51 -10.19 -19.89
CA ILE A 266 5.33 -10.22 -21.32
C ILE A 266 3.95 -10.81 -21.60
N LEU A 267 3.10 -10.02 -22.29
CA LEU A 267 1.81 -10.47 -22.78
C LEU A 267 1.94 -10.94 -24.25
N LYS A 268 1.43 -12.12 -24.54
CA LYS A 268 1.45 -12.74 -25.88
C LYS A 268 0.09 -13.30 -26.23
N LYS A 269 -0.20 -13.40 -27.52
CA LYS A 269 -1.35 -14.15 -28.03
C LYS A 269 -0.84 -15.50 -28.52
N ILE A 270 -1.29 -16.57 -27.93
CA ILE A 270 -0.99 -17.96 -28.33
C ILE A 270 -2.31 -18.71 -28.46
N ASN A 271 -2.57 -19.29 -29.63
CA ASN A 271 -3.76 -20.11 -29.89
C ASN A 271 -5.10 -19.49 -29.44
N LYS A 272 -5.33 -18.21 -29.68
CA LYS A 272 -6.52 -17.44 -29.26
C LYS A 272 -6.62 -17.18 -27.74
N THR A 273 -5.54 -17.38 -26.99
CA THR A 273 -5.45 -17.09 -25.58
C THR A 273 -4.45 -15.96 -25.34
N LEU A 274 -4.80 -15.05 -24.44
CA LEU A 274 -3.90 -14.04 -23.88
C LEU A 274 -3.07 -14.72 -22.79
N VAL A 275 -1.79 -14.91 -23.06
CA VAL A 275 -0.84 -15.58 -22.18
C VAL A 275 0.11 -14.56 -21.58
N MET A 276 0.53 -14.77 -20.35
CA MET A 276 1.58 -13.98 -19.71
C MET A 276 2.80 -14.83 -19.39
N GLU A 277 3.98 -14.21 -19.51
CA GLU A 277 5.26 -14.76 -19.06
C GLU A 277 5.91 -13.77 -18.08
N LYS A 278 6.37 -14.29 -16.96
CA LYS A 278 7.12 -13.51 -15.96
C LYS A 278 8.58 -13.41 -16.37
N PHE A 279 9.19 -12.25 -16.19
CA PHE A 279 10.64 -12.10 -16.34
C PHE A 279 11.20 -11.23 -15.21
N ASP A 280 12.37 -11.61 -14.71
CA ASP A 280 13.19 -10.81 -13.80
C ASP A 280 14.32 -10.18 -14.59
N GLU A 281 14.49 -8.86 -14.46
CA GLU A 281 15.68 -8.13 -14.91
C GLU A 281 16.54 -7.77 -13.71
#